data_cc69d8e63323e0d8cea7b75c2b0442d6
#
_entry.id   cc69d8e63323e0d8cea7b75c2b0442d6
#
_cell.length_a   1.000
_cell.length_b   1.000
_cell.length_c   1.000
_cell.angle_alpha   90.00
_cell.angle_beta   90.00
_cell.angle_gamma   90.00
#
_symmetry.space_group_name_H-M   'P 1'
#
loop_
_entity.id
_entity.type
_entity.pdbx_description
1 polymer ?
#
loop_
_entity_poly.entity_id
_entity_poly.type
_entity_poly.pdbx_seq_one_letter_code
_entity_poly.pdbx_strand_id
1 'polypeptide(L)'
;MTDIKRILVPVDGSETSDRAIEEAIKIAEVYNSDIHILYVANINQLAINACLSDAILEAVTKAGNEILEKAANKVPEKINVITTSETGSPSVTITDFADEIKADLVVIGSRGLGLVKGVPLGSVSQYVVEHAPCPALVVK
;
A
#
# COMPACT_ATOMS: atom_id res chain seq x y z
N MET A 1 -16.62 5.90 14.22
CA MET A 1 -16.26 6.33 12.87
C MET A 1 -17.53 6.34 12.03
N THR A 2 -17.98 7.53 11.68
CA THR A 2 -19.25 7.72 10.99
C THR A 2 -19.12 7.93 9.49
N ASP A 3 -17.89 8.17 9.00
CA ASP A 3 -17.64 8.48 7.60
C ASP A 3 -16.23 8.06 7.20
N ILE A 4 -16.11 7.41 6.05
CA ILE A 4 -14.82 6.98 5.50
C ILE A 4 -14.63 7.73 4.18
N LYS A 5 -13.87 8.82 4.22
CA LYS A 5 -13.64 9.67 3.05
C LYS A 5 -12.36 9.31 2.30
N ARG A 6 -11.33 8.93 3.02
CA ARG A 6 -10.01 8.60 2.44
C ARG A 6 -9.57 7.23 2.90
N ILE A 7 -9.37 6.35 1.92
CA ILE A 7 -8.88 4.99 2.15
C ILE A 7 -7.46 4.91 1.61
N LEU A 8 -6.52 4.48 2.44
CA LEU A 8 -5.15 4.21 2.02
C LEU A 8 -4.98 2.71 1.76
N VAL A 9 -4.46 2.36 0.57
CA VAL A 9 -4.16 0.98 0.20
C VAL A 9 -2.69 0.88 -0.18
N PRO A 10 -1.84 0.41 0.73
CA PRO A 10 -0.46 0.09 0.37
C PRO A 10 -0.41 -1.14 -0.53
N VAL A 11 0.39 -1.07 -1.58
CA VAL A 11 0.54 -2.17 -2.54
C VAL A 11 2.00 -2.51 -2.75
N ASP A 12 2.29 -3.78 -2.96
CA ASP A 12 3.63 -4.30 -3.24
C ASP A 12 3.65 -5.25 -4.44
N GLY A 13 2.53 -5.39 -5.14
CA GLY A 13 2.38 -6.33 -6.24
C GLY A 13 2.01 -7.74 -5.82
N SER A 14 1.86 -8.00 -4.53
CA SER A 14 1.45 -9.31 -4.02
C SER A 14 -0.02 -9.59 -4.27
N GLU A 15 -0.39 -10.86 -4.21
CA GLU A 15 -1.77 -11.30 -4.36
C GLU A 15 -2.68 -10.74 -3.28
N THR A 16 -2.20 -10.67 -2.01
CA THR A 16 -3.01 -10.11 -0.94
C THR A 16 -3.20 -8.61 -1.09
N SER A 17 -2.22 -7.87 -1.63
CA SER A 17 -2.40 -6.46 -1.90
C SER A 17 -3.42 -6.23 -3.02
N ASP A 18 -3.48 -7.11 -4.01
CA ASP A 18 -4.52 -7.06 -5.05
C ASP A 18 -5.92 -7.26 -4.44
N ARG A 19 -6.05 -8.21 -3.52
CA ARG A 19 -7.31 -8.43 -2.81
C ARG A 19 -7.67 -7.26 -1.90
N ALA A 20 -6.68 -6.59 -1.33
CA ALA A 20 -6.89 -5.39 -0.52
C ALA A 20 -7.51 -4.26 -1.36
N ILE A 21 -7.04 -4.07 -2.60
CA ILE A 21 -7.63 -3.10 -3.51
C ILE A 21 -9.10 -3.43 -3.79
N GLU A 22 -9.41 -4.69 -4.03
CA GLU A 22 -10.78 -5.12 -4.29
C GLU A 22 -11.70 -4.83 -3.10
N GLU A 23 -11.25 -5.09 -1.88
CA GLU A 23 -12.01 -4.77 -0.67
C GLU A 23 -12.17 -3.25 -0.47
N ALA A 24 -11.12 -2.49 -0.74
CA ALA A 24 -11.17 -1.04 -0.65
C ALA A 24 -12.19 -0.45 -1.64
N ILE A 25 -12.28 -1.01 -2.85
CA ILE A 25 -13.25 -0.58 -3.85
C ILE A 25 -14.68 -0.77 -3.33
N LYS A 26 -14.97 -1.92 -2.73
CA LYS A 26 -16.30 -2.20 -2.16
C LYS A 26 -16.68 -1.16 -1.09
N ILE A 27 -15.73 -0.82 -0.23
CA ILE A 27 -15.95 0.15 0.84
C ILE A 27 -16.12 1.55 0.25
N ALA A 28 -15.29 1.93 -0.71
CA ALA A 28 -15.36 3.23 -1.37
C ALA A 28 -16.69 3.43 -2.09
N GLU A 29 -17.26 2.37 -2.66
CA GLU A 29 -18.56 2.45 -3.32
C GLU A 29 -19.68 2.75 -2.32
N VAL A 30 -19.59 2.23 -1.10
CA VAL A 30 -20.58 2.48 -0.06
C VAL A 30 -20.49 3.88 0.53
N TYR A 31 -19.27 4.34 0.81
CA TYR A 31 -19.03 5.60 1.51
C TYR A 31 -18.70 6.77 0.58
N ASN A 32 -18.58 6.51 -0.73
CA ASN A 32 -18.14 7.50 -1.70
C ASN A 32 -16.75 8.05 -1.38
N SER A 33 -15.83 7.14 -1.05
CA SER A 33 -14.48 7.45 -0.62
C SER A 33 -13.52 7.69 -1.78
N ASP A 34 -12.47 8.46 -1.52
CA ASP A 34 -11.29 8.49 -2.39
C ASP A 34 -10.36 7.35 -2.00
N ILE A 35 -9.68 6.76 -2.98
CA ILE A 35 -8.69 5.71 -2.75
C ILE A 35 -7.30 6.27 -3.04
N HIS A 36 -6.43 6.21 -2.05
CA HIS A 36 -5.00 6.51 -2.19
C HIS A 36 -4.23 5.20 -2.23
N ILE A 37 -3.55 4.94 -3.34
CA ILE A 37 -2.72 3.75 -3.52
C ILE A 37 -1.27 4.17 -3.34
N LEU A 38 -0.57 3.51 -2.42
CA LEU A 38 0.82 3.83 -2.07
C LEU A 38 1.72 2.66 -2.37
N TYR A 39 2.79 2.90 -3.10
CA TYR A 39 3.90 1.97 -3.25
C TYR A 39 5.12 2.54 -2.53
N VAL A 40 5.76 1.71 -1.69
CA VAL A 40 6.98 2.10 -0.98
C VAL A 40 8.14 1.22 -1.46
N ALA A 41 9.13 1.86 -2.09
CA ALA A 41 10.36 1.18 -2.44
C ALA A 41 11.24 1.08 -1.20
N ASN A 42 11.64 -0.14 -0.83
CA ASN A 42 12.47 -0.38 0.34
C ASN A 42 13.94 -0.12 0.02
N ILE A 43 14.40 1.09 0.32
CA ILE A 43 15.78 1.52 0.08
C ILE A 43 16.80 0.68 0.86
N ASN A 44 16.45 0.23 2.05
CA ASN A 44 17.39 -0.51 2.90
C ASN A 44 17.83 -1.83 2.24
N GLN A 45 16.93 -2.52 1.56
CA GLN A 45 17.29 -3.71 0.78
C GLN A 45 18.16 -3.35 -0.42
N LEU A 46 17.88 -2.22 -1.06
CA LEU A 46 18.63 -1.75 -2.21
C LEU A 46 20.04 -1.30 -1.82
N ALA A 47 20.17 -0.61 -0.69
CA ALA A 47 21.45 -0.11 -0.20
C ALA A 47 22.42 -1.22 0.21
N ILE A 48 21.91 -2.33 0.74
CA ILE A 48 22.71 -3.47 1.16
C ILE A 48 23.33 -4.18 -0.06
N ASN A 49 22.67 -4.14 -1.20
CA ASN A 49 23.12 -4.82 -2.41
C ASN A 49 23.86 -3.90 -3.39
N ALA A 50 24.19 -2.69 -2.98
CA ALA A 50 24.37 -1.65 -3.94
C ALA A 50 25.76 -1.07 -4.05
N CYS A 51 26.18 -1.16 -5.16
CA CYS A 51 26.41 0.00 -6.05
C CYS A 51 25.07 0.37 -6.74
N LEU A 52 24.33 1.32 -6.19
CA LEU A 52 23.13 1.84 -6.83
C LEU A 52 23.51 2.60 -8.09
N SER A 53 23.49 1.89 -9.21
CA SER A 53 23.63 2.54 -10.52
C SER A 53 22.31 3.20 -10.87
N ASP A 54 22.35 4.24 -11.69
CA ASP A 54 21.16 4.90 -12.22
C ASP A 54 20.23 3.89 -12.92
N ALA A 55 20.80 2.88 -13.57
CA ALA A 55 20.05 1.82 -14.23
C ALA A 55 19.20 1.01 -13.23
N ILE A 56 19.73 0.71 -12.06
CA ILE A 56 18.99 -0.01 -10.99
C ILE A 56 17.85 0.86 -10.45
N LEU A 57 18.13 2.13 -10.19
CA LEU A 57 17.11 3.07 -9.73
C LEU A 57 15.97 3.22 -10.74
N GLU A 58 16.29 3.32 -12.03
CA GLU A 58 15.28 3.38 -13.09
C GLU A 58 14.44 2.10 -13.12
N ALA A 59 15.08 0.93 -13.02
CA ALA A 59 14.36 -0.35 -13.02
C ALA A 59 13.40 -0.48 -11.83
N VAL A 60 13.83 -0.06 -10.64
CA VAL A 60 13.00 -0.09 -9.42
C VAL A 60 11.84 0.89 -9.53
N THR A 61 12.11 2.09 -10.02
CA THR A 61 11.07 3.11 -10.22
C THR A 61 10.03 2.64 -11.22
N LYS A 62 10.49 2.06 -12.33
CA LYS A 62 9.61 1.51 -13.36
C LYS A 62 8.73 0.39 -12.82
N ALA A 63 9.31 -0.53 -12.06
CA ALA A 63 8.58 -1.64 -11.45
C ALA A 63 7.50 -1.14 -10.48
N GLY A 64 7.82 -0.16 -9.65
CA GLY A 64 6.87 0.46 -8.74
C GLY A 64 5.74 1.18 -9.48
N ASN A 65 6.06 1.91 -10.54
CA ASN A 65 5.06 2.59 -11.35
C ASN A 65 4.12 1.61 -12.04
N GLU A 66 4.63 0.48 -12.51
CA GLU A 66 3.81 -0.60 -13.09
C GLU A 66 2.85 -1.19 -12.07
N ILE A 67 3.31 -1.41 -10.85
CA ILE A 67 2.47 -1.91 -9.75
C ILE A 67 1.34 -0.91 -9.46
N LEU A 68 1.67 0.37 -9.36
CA LEU A 68 0.69 1.43 -9.11
C LEU A 68 -0.33 1.56 -10.23
N GLU A 69 0.13 1.54 -11.48
CA GLU A 69 -0.73 1.64 -12.65
C GLU A 69 -1.71 0.45 -12.73
N LYS A 70 -1.20 -0.75 -12.53
CA LYS A 70 -2.01 -1.97 -12.53
C LYS A 70 -3.06 -1.94 -11.42
N ALA A 71 -2.67 -1.45 -10.24
CA ALA A 71 -3.58 -1.30 -9.11
C ALA A 71 -4.66 -0.25 -9.41
N ALA A 72 -4.28 0.91 -9.93
CA ALA A 72 -5.21 1.98 -10.25
C ALA A 72 -6.22 1.56 -11.34
N ASN A 73 -5.77 0.75 -12.30
CA ASN A 73 -6.64 0.26 -13.37
C ASN A 73 -7.78 -0.65 -12.87
N LYS A 74 -7.65 -1.22 -11.68
CA LYS A 74 -8.72 -2.02 -11.06
C LYS A 74 -9.84 -1.16 -10.49
N VAL A 75 -9.57 0.12 -10.24
CA VAL A 75 -10.53 1.03 -9.60
C VAL A 75 -11.47 1.60 -10.66
N PRO A 76 -12.81 1.50 -10.46
CA PRO A 76 -13.77 2.09 -11.41
C PRO A 76 -13.60 3.61 -11.56
N GLU A 77 -13.88 4.12 -12.73
CA GLU A 77 -13.74 5.56 -13.04
C GLU A 77 -14.52 6.48 -12.10
N LYS A 78 -15.64 6.01 -11.58
CA LYS A 78 -16.47 6.78 -10.64
C LYS A 78 -15.82 7.04 -9.30
N ILE A 79 -14.76 6.29 -8.96
CA ILE A 79 -14.01 6.46 -7.71
C ILE A 79 -12.76 7.28 -8.01
N ASN A 80 -12.53 8.33 -7.24
CA ASN A 80 -11.31 9.12 -7.36
C ASN A 80 -10.13 8.32 -6.78
N VAL A 81 -9.10 8.11 -7.58
CA VAL A 81 -7.91 7.35 -7.18
C VAL A 81 -6.66 8.22 -7.33
N ILE A 82 -5.84 8.23 -6.29
CA ILE A 82 -4.56 8.94 -6.27
C ILE A 82 -3.46 7.91 -6.04
N THR A 83 -2.45 7.89 -6.90
CA THR A 83 -1.31 6.99 -6.74
C THR A 83 -0.09 7.78 -6.27
N THR A 84 0.67 7.20 -5.34
CA THR A 84 1.89 7.82 -4.81
C THR A 84 2.97 6.77 -4.67
N SER A 85 4.19 7.13 -5.05
CA SER A 85 5.39 6.32 -4.88
C SER A 85 6.30 7.01 -3.89
N GLU A 86 6.72 6.29 -2.86
CA GLU A 86 7.63 6.77 -1.83
C GLU A 86 8.80 5.81 -1.70
N THR A 87 9.87 6.28 -1.11
CA THR A 87 11.04 5.46 -0.79
C THR A 87 11.27 5.47 0.72
N GLY A 88 11.66 4.34 1.29
CA GLY A 88 11.92 4.24 2.71
C GLY A 88 11.62 2.87 3.27
N SER A 89 11.47 2.80 4.59
CA SER A 89 11.00 1.61 5.28
C SER A 89 9.49 1.50 5.11
N PRO A 90 8.96 0.43 4.50
CA PRO A 90 7.54 0.34 4.20
C PRO A 90 6.63 0.56 5.39
N SER A 91 6.89 -0.06 6.52
CA SER A 91 6.04 0.02 7.70
C SER A 91 5.88 1.46 8.22
N VAL A 92 6.99 2.15 8.42
CA VAL A 92 6.99 3.52 8.93
C VAL A 92 6.42 4.49 7.87
N THR A 93 6.83 4.30 6.62
CA THR A 93 6.37 5.16 5.52
C THR A 93 4.85 5.10 5.34
N ILE A 94 4.27 3.89 5.44
CA ILE A 94 2.83 3.71 5.33
C ILE A 94 2.08 4.45 6.46
N THR A 95 2.52 4.27 7.70
CA THR A 95 1.85 4.92 8.84
C THR A 95 2.01 6.43 8.83
N ASP A 96 3.18 6.93 8.44
CA ASP A 96 3.41 8.37 8.27
C ASP A 96 2.55 8.95 7.16
N PHE A 97 2.45 8.25 6.04
CA PHE A 97 1.62 8.68 4.91
C PHE A 97 0.13 8.68 5.29
N ALA A 98 -0.33 7.68 6.04
CA ALA A 98 -1.70 7.64 6.53
C ALA A 98 -2.03 8.88 7.38
N ASP A 99 -1.10 9.31 8.21
CA ASP A 99 -1.27 10.52 9.01
C ASP A 99 -1.23 11.79 8.15
N GLU A 100 -0.32 11.83 7.19
CA GLU A 100 -0.18 12.97 6.28
C GLU A 100 -1.45 13.24 5.48
N ILE A 101 -2.07 12.21 4.91
CA ILE A 101 -3.29 12.36 4.11
C ILE A 101 -4.57 12.37 4.95
N LYS A 102 -4.46 12.19 6.26
CA LYS A 102 -5.62 12.05 7.16
C LYS A 102 -6.53 10.90 6.73
N ALA A 103 -5.94 9.74 6.52
CA ALA A 103 -6.67 8.54 6.12
C ALA A 103 -7.70 8.17 7.19
N ASP A 104 -8.88 7.76 6.76
CA ASP A 104 -9.93 7.28 7.65
C ASP A 104 -9.87 5.77 7.83
N LEU A 105 -9.21 5.09 6.91
CA LEU A 105 -9.06 3.64 6.91
C LEU A 105 -7.83 3.25 6.11
N VAL A 106 -7.06 2.30 6.62
CA VAL A 106 -6.00 1.63 5.85
C VAL A 106 -6.49 0.22 5.52
N VAL A 107 -6.45 -0.16 4.25
CA VAL A 107 -6.76 -1.53 3.81
C VAL A 107 -5.48 -2.14 3.28
N ILE A 108 -4.98 -3.16 3.96
CA ILE A 108 -3.66 -3.73 3.68
C ILE A 108 -3.75 -5.25 3.55
N GLY A 109 -2.98 -5.82 2.63
CA GLY A 109 -2.85 -7.27 2.52
C GLY A 109 -2.17 -7.85 3.75
N SER A 110 -2.57 -9.04 4.15
CA SER A 110 -2.02 -9.72 5.33
C SER A 110 -0.56 -10.14 5.15
N ARG A 111 -0.10 -10.26 3.89
CA ARG A 111 1.25 -10.71 3.53
C ARG A 111 1.78 -9.90 2.38
N GLY A 112 3.10 -9.68 2.37
CA GLY A 112 3.79 -9.11 1.23
C GLY A 112 4.46 -10.19 0.37
N LEU A 113 5.31 -9.76 -0.54
CA LEU A 113 6.13 -10.64 -1.36
C LEU A 113 7.18 -11.35 -0.49
N GLY A 114 7.44 -12.62 -0.79
CA GLY A 114 8.52 -13.39 -0.16
C GLY A 114 8.26 -13.90 1.24
N LEU A 115 7.02 -13.97 1.68
CA LEU A 115 6.69 -14.42 3.02
C LEU A 115 6.79 -15.92 3.23
N VAL A 116 7.21 -16.29 4.44
CA VAL A 116 7.27 -17.67 4.91
C VAL A 116 5.84 -18.15 5.21
N LYS A 117 5.50 -19.34 4.73
CA LYS A 117 4.21 -19.97 5.02
C LYS A 117 4.04 -20.20 6.53
N GLY A 118 2.84 -20.00 7.02
CA GLY A 118 2.50 -20.22 8.43
C GLY A 118 2.60 -19.00 9.32
N VAL A 119 3.09 -17.87 8.81
CA VAL A 119 3.09 -16.61 9.54
C VAL A 119 1.70 -15.97 9.37
N PRO A 120 0.96 -15.69 10.44
CA PRO A 120 -0.41 -15.15 10.33
C PRO A 120 -0.47 -13.76 9.72
N LEU A 121 0.48 -12.89 10.05
CA LEU A 121 0.60 -11.55 9.45
C LEU A 121 2.04 -11.27 9.07
N GLY A 122 2.23 -10.54 7.96
CA GLY A 122 3.53 -10.01 7.61
C GLY A 122 3.99 -8.93 8.59
N SER A 123 5.28 -8.68 8.66
CA SER A 123 5.85 -7.68 9.56
C SER A 123 5.33 -6.26 9.30
N VAL A 124 5.15 -5.91 8.02
CA VAL A 124 4.60 -4.60 7.64
C VAL A 124 3.15 -4.49 8.07
N SER A 125 2.33 -5.51 7.78
CA SER A 125 0.91 -5.53 8.15
C SER A 125 0.73 -5.41 9.66
N GLN A 126 1.53 -6.15 10.43
CA GLN A 126 1.48 -6.12 11.89
C GLN A 126 1.83 -4.72 12.42
N TYR A 127 2.89 -4.12 11.91
CA TYR A 127 3.28 -2.76 12.31
C TYR A 127 2.16 -1.75 12.01
N VAL A 128 1.58 -1.82 10.83
CA VAL A 128 0.50 -0.91 10.42
C VAL A 128 -0.71 -1.05 11.34
N VAL A 129 -1.11 -2.28 11.66
CA VAL A 129 -2.22 -2.53 12.60
C VAL A 129 -1.95 -1.87 13.96
N GLU A 130 -0.72 -1.96 14.45
CA GLU A 130 -0.36 -1.43 15.77
C GLU A 130 -0.18 0.08 15.79
N HIS A 131 0.25 0.69 14.69
CA HIS A 131 0.73 2.08 14.68
C HIS A 131 -0.04 3.03 13.76
N ALA A 132 -0.97 2.55 12.93
CA ALA A 132 -1.72 3.44 12.06
C ALA A 132 -2.57 4.43 12.87
N PRO A 133 -2.71 5.69 12.41
CA PRO A 133 -3.51 6.70 13.11
C PRO A 133 -5.02 6.48 12.98
N CYS A 134 -5.43 5.46 12.24
CA CYS A 134 -6.83 5.14 11.93
C CYS A 134 -7.04 3.63 11.95
N PRO A 135 -8.28 3.15 11.87
CA PRO A 135 -8.55 1.72 11.73
C PRO A 135 -7.86 1.11 10.53
N ALA A 136 -7.44 -0.14 10.68
CA ALA A 136 -6.80 -0.91 9.61
C ALA A 136 -7.59 -2.19 9.36
N LEU A 137 -7.91 -2.45 8.10
CA LEU A 137 -8.53 -3.68 7.65
C LEU A 137 -7.45 -4.54 6.99
N VAL A 138 -7.24 -5.72 7.50
CA VAL A 138 -6.25 -6.66 6.99
C VAL A 138 -6.95 -7.68 6.11
N VAL A 139 -6.51 -7.80 4.85
CA VAL A 139 -7.12 -8.69 3.85
C VAL A 139 -6.22 -9.89 3.63
N LYS A 140 -6.78 -11.06 3.82
CA LYS A 140 -6.06 -12.34 3.62
C LYS A 140 -6.00 -12.74 2.16
#